data_601bea414e327b5ad383401b1ecff8f4
#
_entry.id   601bea414e327b5ad383401b1ecff8f4
#
_cell.length_a   1.000
_cell.length_b   1.000
_cell.length_c   1.000
_cell.angle_alpha   90.00
_cell.angle_beta   90.00
_cell.angle_gamma   90.00
#
_symmetry.space_group_name_H-M   'P 1'
#
loop_
_entity.id
_entity.type
_entity.pdbx_description
1 polymer ?
#
loop_
_entity_poly.entity_id
_entity_poly.type
_entity_poly.pdbx_seq_one_letter_code
_entity_poly.pdbx_strand_id
1 'polypeptide(L)' 'MTKIITCGELRYHTLAELEALFRTLQIELGRTAPGSCERAIVLASLESVRRAMAARLVREPKP' A
#
# COMPACT_ATOMS: atom_id res chain seq x y z
N MET A 1 0.82 -3.72 16.60
CA MET A 1 0.44 -2.36 16.23
C MET A 1 0.76 -2.11 14.77
N THR A 2 -0.19 -1.58 14.06
CA THR A 2 -0.02 -1.35 12.63
C THR A 2 0.79 -0.07 12.38
N LYS A 3 1.76 -0.19 11.51
CA LYS A 3 2.63 0.92 11.18
C LYS A 3 2.23 1.48 9.83
N ILE A 4 2.22 2.80 9.72
CA ILE A 4 1.93 3.42 8.43
C ILE A 4 3.11 3.22 7.50
N ILE A 5 2.80 2.71 6.31
CA ILE A 5 3.82 2.48 5.28
C ILE A 5 3.90 3.73 4.42
N THR A 6 5.08 4.30 4.33
CA THR A 6 5.29 5.51 3.54
C THR A 6 5.78 5.16 2.15
N CYS A 7 5.58 6.09 1.22
CA CYS A 7 6.07 5.89 -0.14
C CYS A 7 7.59 5.74 -0.17
N GLY A 8 8.29 6.39 0.76
CA GLY A 8 9.73 6.27 0.83
C GLY A 8 10.18 4.86 1.12
N GLU A 9 9.46 4.17 2.00
CA GLU A 9 9.79 2.79 2.32
C GLU A 9 9.49 1.86 1.15
N LEU A 10 8.47 2.18 0.39
CA LEU A 10 8.03 1.33 -0.71
C LEU A 10 8.94 1.41 -1.92
N ARG A 11 9.85 2.36 -1.94
CA ARG A 11 10.76 2.54 -3.07
C ARG A 11 11.63 1.31 -3.31
N TYR A 12 11.89 0.55 -2.27
CA TYR A 12 12.78 -0.60 -2.35
C TYR A 12 12.05 -1.90 -2.62
N HIS A 13 10.75 -1.83 -2.83
CA HIS A 13 9.96 -3.02 -3.11
C HIS A 13 9.76 -3.18 -4.61
N THR A 14 9.72 -4.45 -5.06
CA THR A 14 9.37 -4.72 -6.44
C THR A 14 7.88 -4.54 -6.63
N LEU A 15 7.45 -4.46 -7.91
CA LEU A 15 6.04 -4.34 -8.19
C LEU A 15 5.26 -5.53 -7.65
N ALA A 16 5.84 -6.74 -7.79
CA ALA A 16 5.18 -7.93 -7.26
C ALA A 16 5.00 -7.85 -5.75
N GLU A 17 6.02 -7.33 -5.06
CA GLU A 17 5.93 -7.16 -3.62
C GLU A 17 4.87 -6.14 -3.24
N LEU A 18 4.79 -5.06 -4.03
CA LEU A 18 3.78 -4.04 -3.78
C LEU A 18 2.38 -4.60 -3.98
N GLU A 19 2.18 -5.43 -4.99
CA GLU A 19 0.89 -6.05 -5.23
C GLU A 19 0.50 -6.98 -4.09
N ALA A 20 1.46 -7.76 -3.60
CA ALA A 20 1.19 -8.65 -2.48
C ALA A 20 0.85 -7.84 -1.22
N LEU A 21 1.58 -6.76 -1.00
CA LEU A 21 1.33 -5.91 0.15
C LEU A 21 -0.05 -5.25 0.05
N PHE A 22 -0.40 -4.81 -1.14
CA PHE A 22 -1.71 -4.21 -1.38
C PHE A 22 -2.83 -5.19 -1.04
N ARG A 23 -2.68 -6.43 -1.49
CA ARG A 23 -3.66 -7.47 -1.22
C ARG A 23 -3.79 -7.73 0.28
N THR A 24 -2.65 -7.82 0.96
CA THR A 24 -2.66 -8.05 2.40
C THR A 24 -3.37 -6.91 3.12
N LEU A 25 -3.12 -5.67 2.70
CA LEU A 25 -3.75 -4.52 3.33
C LEU A 25 -5.26 -4.50 3.08
N GLN A 26 -5.69 -4.98 1.92
CA GLN A 26 -7.13 -5.06 1.66
C GLN A 26 -7.80 -6.05 2.59
N ILE A 27 -7.13 -7.15 2.88
CA ILE A 27 -7.66 -8.14 3.83
C ILE A 27 -7.71 -7.52 5.22
N GLU A 28 -6.66 -6.80 5.60
CA GLU A 28 -6.64 -6.12 6.88
C GLU A 28 -7.78 -5.10 7.00
N LEU A 29 -8.03 -4.39 5.93
CA LEU A 29 -9.11 -3.40 5.92
C LEU A 29 -10.43 -4.05 6.23
N GLY A 30 -10.68 -5.23 5.67
CA GLY A 30 -11.92 -5.95 5.91
C GLY A 30 -12.07 -6.42 7.34
N ARG A 31 -10.96 -6.46 8.09
CA ARG A 31 -10.99 -6.91 9.47
C ARG A 31 -11.12 -5.78 10.48
N THR A 32 -10.92 -4.55 10.03
CA THR A 32 -10.98 -3.41 10.93
C THR A 32 -12.40 -2.91 11.09
N ALA A 33 -12.70 -2.40 12.27
CA ALA A 33 -14.02 -1.84 12.53
C ALA A 33 -14.17 -0.50 11.82
N PRO A 34 -15.37 -0.19 11.32
CA PRO A 34 -15.59 1.11 10.69
C PRO A 34 -15.31 2.24 11.66
N GLY A 35 -14.59 3.26 11.20
CA GLY A 35 -14.31 4.42 12.01
C GLY A 35 -13.19 4.21 13.03
N SER A 36 -12.54 3.08 13.04
CA SER A 36 -11.46 2.85 13.99
C SER A 36 -10.17 3.51 13.51
N CYS A 37 -9.26 3.73 14.46
CA CYS A 37 -7.95 4.29 14.11
C CYS A 37 -7.17 3.31 13.23
N GLU A 38 -7.33 2.02 13.50
CA GLU A 38 -6.65 1.02 12.70
C GLU A 38 -7.09 1.08 11.24
N ARG A 39 -8.38 1.31 11.04
CA ARG A 39 -8.88 1.43 9.67
C ARG A 39 -8.26 2.61 8.96
N ALA A 40 -8.11 3.73 9.66
CA ALA A 40 -7.49 4.92 9.08
C ALA A 40 -6.04 4.64 8.70
N ILE A 41 -5.31 3.90 9.53
CA ILE A 41 -3.93 3.56 9.25
C ILE A 41 -3.84 2.65 8.04
N VAL A 42 -4.72 1.65 7.96
CA VAL A 42 -4.72 0.73 6.82
C VAL A 42 -5.05 1.46 5.53
N LEU A 43 -6.02 2.38 5.59
CA LEU A 43 -6.38 3.15 4.41
C LEU A 43 -5.22 4.03 3.94
N ALA A 44 -4.50 4.64 4.88
CA ALA A 44 -3.34 5.46 4.53
C ALA A 44 -2.25 4.60 3.90
N SER A 45 -2.04 3.40 4.43
CA SER A 45 -1.06 2.48 3.87
C SER A 45 -1.45 2.03 2.46
N LEU A 46 -2.74 1.73 2.26
CA LEU A 46 -3.22 1.35 0.94
C LEU A 46 -2.98 2.46 -0.08
N GLU A 47 -3.22 3.69 0.34
CA GLU A 47 -2.99 4.83 -0.54
C GLU A 47 -1.52 4.94 -0.92
N SER A 48 -0.63 4.76 0.05
CA SER A 48 0.80 4.81 -0.21
C SER A 48 1.24 3.72 -1.18
N VAL A 49 0.75 2.50 -0.98
CA VAL A 49 1.09 1.39 -1.86
C VAL A 49 0.56 1.66 -3.26
N ARG A 50 -0.65 2.16 -3.37
CA ARG A 50 -1.24 2.44 -4.66
C ARG A 50 -0.43 3.48 -5.42
N ARG A 51 0.02 4.51 -4.73
CA ARG A 51 0.84 5.54 -5.37
C ARG A 51 2.18 4.99 -5.82
N ALA A 52 2.77 4.11 -5.00
CA ALA A 52 4.04 3.50 -5.37
C ALA A 52 3.88 2.63 -6.60
N MET A 53 2.79 1.88 -6.67
CA MET A 53 2.53 1.03 -7.83
C MET A 53 2.33 1.88 -9.08
N ALA A 54 1.56 2.94 -8.96
CA ALA A 54 1.31 3.82 -10.10
C ALA A 54 2.61 4.47 -10.59
N ALA A 55 3.45 4.88 -9.65
CA ALA A 55 4.72 5.48 -10.00
C ALA A 55 5.61 4.49 -10.75
N ARG A 56 5.57 3.22 -10.32
CA ARG A 56 6.35 2.20 -11.00
C ARG A 56 5.90 1.99 -12.43
N LEU A 57 4.58 1.94 -12.61
CA LEU A 57 4.03 1.74 -13.94
C LEU A 57 4.34 2.90 -14.88
N VAL A 58 4.31 4.11 -14.34
CA VAL A 58 4.59 5.29 -15.15
C VAL A 58 6.06 5.38 -15.51
N ARG A 59 6.94 4.97 -14.59
CA ARG A 59 8.37 5.12 -14.79
C ARG A 59 8.97 4.06 -15.69
N GLU A 60 8.29 2.96 -15.86
CA GLU A 60 8.83 1.92 -16.71
C GLU A 60 8.86 2.39 -18.15
N PRO A 61 10.01 2.27 -18.82
CA PRO A 61 10.11 2.71 -20.21
C PRO A 61 9.24 1.82 -21.09
N LYS A 62 8.59 2.47 -22.00
CA LYS A 62 7.78 1.74 -22.95
C LYS A 62 8.60 1.36 -24.15
N PRO A 63 8.41 0.15 -24.65
CA PRO A 63 9.10 -0.27 -25.86
C PRO A 63 8.69 0.56 -27.06
#